data_35148c8e284e08763a83189435944365
#
_entry.id   35148c8e284e08763a83189435944365
#
_cell.length_a   1.000
_cell.length_b   1.000
_cell.length_c   1.000
_cell.angle_alpha   90.00
_cell.angle_beta   90.00
_cell.angle_gamma   90.00
#
_symmetry.space_group_name_H-M   'P 1'
#
loop_
_entity.id
_entity.type
_entity.pdbx_description
1 polymer ?
#
loop_
_entity_poly.entity_id
_entity_poly.type
_entity_poly.pdbx_seq_one_letter_code
_entity_poly.pdbx_strand_id
1 'polypeptide(L)'
;MQVEVNSVWQVSSLDGNADGLYRVLAIYSEIDLLILFRITEDKKLERPISAPLSSYIDLVNKKSITMSEYELPAYLNCKEEDIPKTQLLKRDNSYQLIFDLVSLPDFLLDITTNNRSKLVVAHADRQKTYVQKIYRALNLYWKYGQEPNALLPAYKLSGGLGKVRTAGKVKRG
;
A
#
# COMPACT_ATOMS: atom_id res chain seq x y z
N MET A 1 20.52 3.00 -13.84
CA MET A 1 19.13 2.64 -13.45
C MET A 1 18.65 3.63 -12.41
N GLN A 2 17.57 4.31 -12.68
CA GLN A 2 17.08 5.39 -11.83
C GLN A 2 16.00 4.87 -10.88
N VAL A 3 16.10 5.25 -9.62
CA VAL A 3 15.06 4.96 -8.63
C VAL A 3 13.91 5.95 -8.82
N GLU A 4 12.71 5.44 -9.00
CA GLU A 4 11.51 6.24 -9.26
C GLU A 4 10.41 5.94 -8.24
N VAL A 5 9.55 6.93 -8.01
CA VAL A 5 8.35 6.75 -7.17
C VAL A 5 7.47 5.66 -7.78
N ASN A 6 6.90 4.82 -6.93
CA ASN A 6 6.10 3.63 -7.24
C ASN A 6 6.86 2.44 -7.84
N SER A 7 8.14 2.56 -8.16
CA SER A 7 8.95 1.40 -8.55
C SER A 7 9.07 0.40 -7.40
N VAL A 8 9.18 -0.88 -7.76
CA VAL A 8 9.29 -1.99 -6.79
C VAL A 8 10.67 -2.61 -6.91
N TRP A 9 11.27 -2.92 -5.76
CA TRP A 9 12.63 -3.43 -5.66
C TRP A 9 12.71 -4.61 -4.72
N GLN A 10 13.51 -5.60 -5.10
CA GLN A 10 13.95 -6.64 -4.18
C GLN A 10 15.11 -6.08 -3.35
N VAL A 11 14.88 -5.93 -2.06
CA VAL A 11 15.81 -5.30 -1.14
C VAL A 11 16.44 -6.35 -0.25
N SER A 12 17.75 -6.30 -0.12
CA SER A 12 18.51 -7.07 0.85
C SER A 12 19.58 -6.20 1.50
N SER A 13 19.91 -6.52 2.74
CA SER A 13 20.97 -5.84 3.51
C SER A 13 20.72 -4.35 3.77
N LEU A 14 19.49 -3.91 3.78
CA LEU A 14 19.14 -2.56 4.22
C LEU A 14 19.08 -2.52 5.75
N ASP A 15 19.94 -1.73 6.36
CA ASP A 15 20.14 -1.66 7.80
C ASP A 15 18.81 -1.57 8.59
N GLY A 16 18.65 -2.49 9.55
CA GLY A 16 17.51 -2.51 10.46
C GLY A 16 16.19 -2.99 9.82
N ASN A 17 16.20 -3.40 8.55
CA ASN A 17 15.00 -3.78 7.83
C ASN A 17 15.06 -5.20 7.30
N ALA A 18 13.92 -5.87 7.28
CA ALA A 18 13.82 -7.22 6.73
C ALA A 18 14.03 -7.22 5.21
N ASP A 19 14.66 -8.25 4.69
CA ASP A 19 14.74 -8.47 3.26
C ASP A 19 13.35 -8.70 2.67
N GLY A 20 13.14 -8.29 1.42
CA GLY A 20 11.87 -8.49 0.73
C GLY A 20 11.61 -7.47 -0.37
N LEU A 21 10.37 -7.46 -0.86
CA LEU A 21 9.92 -6.49 -1.86
C LEU A 21 9.48 -5.19 -1.19
N TYR A 22 9.94 -4.09 -1.75
CA TYR A 22 9.57 -2.75 -1.28
C TYR A 22 9.17 -1.87 -2.46
N ARG A 23 8.13 -1.08 -2.26
CA ARG A 23 7.73 -0.02 -3.18
C ARG A 23 8.28 1.30 -2.69
N VAL A 24 8.83 2.10 -3.59
CA VAL A 24 9.25 3.47 -3.30
C VAL A 24 8.00 4.36 -3.26
N LEU A 25 7.69 4.94 -2.12
CA LEU A 25 6.53 5.81 -1.96
C LEU A 25 6.84 7.28 -2.23
N ALA A 26 8.03 7.74 -1.85
CA ALA A 26 8.45 9.12 -2.05
C ALA A 26 9.97 9.23 -2.05
N ILE A 27 10.49 10.24 -2.73
CA ILE A 27 11.91 10.56 -2.81
C ILE A 27 12.08 12.05 -2.48
N TYR A 28 12.88 12.32 -1.46
CA TYR A 28 13.21 13.68 -1.02
C TYR A 28 14.72 13.88 -1.17
N SER A 29 15.14 14.22 -2.38
CA SER A 29 16.58 14.33 -2.70
C SER A 29 17.30 15.44 -1.93
N GLU A 30 16.60 16.52 -1.61
CA GLU A 30 17.16 17.67 -0.88
C GLU A 30 17.58 17.35 0.57
N ILE A 31 16.96 16.33 1.15
CA ILE A 31 17.25 15.86 2.51
C ILE A 31 17.81 14.45 2.55
N ASP A 32 18.24 13.93 1.41
CA ASP A 32 18.80 12.57 1.27
C ASP A 32 17.91 11.48 1.88
N LEU A 33 16.63 11.48 1.53
CA LEU A 33 15.66 10.56 2.12
C LEU A 33 14.77 9.93 1.05
N LEU A 34 14.48 8.64 1.23
CA LEU A 34 13.37 7.99 0.52
C LEU A 34 12.48 7.24 1.50
N ILE A 35 11.23 7.07 1.11
CA ILE A 35 10.23 6.35 1.89
C ILE A 35 9.88 5.08 1.14
N LEU A 36 9.91 3.96 1.85
CA LEU A 36 9.66 2.63 1.33
C LEU A 36 8.47 1.97 2.03
N PHE A 37 7.74 1.15 1.31
CA PHE A 37 6.68 0.31 1.86
C PHE A 37 6.94 -1.15 1.50
N ARG A 38 6.98 -2.01 2.52
CA ARG A 38 7.19 -3.44 2.32
C ARG A 38 5.92 -4.09 1.77
N ILE A 39 6.06 -4.79 0.65
CA ILE A 39 4.98 -5.55 0.04
C ILE A 39 5.02 -6.97 0.59
N THR A 40 3.98 -7.36 1.32
CA THR A 40 3.84 -8.71 1.87
C THR A 40 2.47 -9.28 1.55
N GLU A 41 2.37 -10.60 1.54
CA GLU A 41 1.08 -11.31 1.47
C GLU A 41 0.49 -11.53 2.86
N ASP A 42 1.20 -11.15 3.91
CA ASP A 42 0.72 -11.19 5.28
C ASP A 42 -0.41 -10.17 5.49
N LYS A 43 -1.40 -10.56 6.27
CA LYS A 43 -2.54 -9.68 6.63
C LYS A 43 -2.17 -8.61 7.67
N LYS A 44 -0.98 -8.69 8.23
CA LYS A 44 -0.49 -7.71 9.18
C LYS A 44 -0.32 -6.35 8.51
N LEU A 45 -0.76 -5.29 9.18
CA LEU A 45 -0.54 -3.94 8.70
C LEU A 45 0.94 -3.57 8.80
N GLU A 46 1.49 -3.07 7.70
CA GLU A 46 2.85 -2.56 7.63
C GLU A 46 2.86 -1.03 7.75
N ARG A 47 3.98 -0.50 8.18
CA ARG A 47 4.22 0.95 8.19
C ARG A 47 5.30 1.29 7.19
N PRO A 48 5.21 2.45 6.51
CA PRO A 48 6.31 2.94 5.70
C PRO A 48 7.56 3.14 6.56
N ILE A 49 8.71 2.93 5.95
CA ILE A 49 10.02 3.16 6.55
C ILE A 49 10.77 4.21 5.75
N SER A 50 11.68 4.91 6.41
CA SER A 50 12.59 5.83 5.74
C SER A 50 14.00 5.26 5.67
N ALA A 51 14.72 5.61 4.62
CA ALA A 51 16.13 5.26 4.46
C ALA A 51 16.86 6.41 3.76
N PRO A 52 18.18 6.57 4.01
CA PRO A 52 18.98 7.53 3.24
C PRO A 52 19.00 7.16 1.76
N LEU A 53 18.66 8.11 0.90
CA LEU A 53 18.65 7.90 -0.55
C LEU A 53 20.04 7.51 -1.07
N SER A 54 21.10 8.16 -0.59
CA SER A 54 22.47 7.86 -0.98
C SER A 54 22.87 6.43 -0.66
N SER A 55 22.53 5.93 0.54
CA SER A 55 22.79 4.55 0.95
C SER A 55 22.00 3.55 0.11
N TYR A 56 20.76 3.87 -0.23
CA TYR A 56 19.93 3.04 -1.08
C TYR A 56 20.51 2.93 -2.49
N ILE A 57 20.95 4.04 -3.07
CA ILE A 57 21.59 4.06 -4.39
C ILE A 57 22.88 3.25 -4.39
N ASP A 58 23.68 3.35 -3.33
CA ASP A 58 24.91 2.54 -3.19
C ASP A 58 24.60 1.03 -3.21
N LEU A 59 23.53 0.62 -2.52
CA LEU A 59 23.10 -0.79 -2.51
C LEU A 59 22.56 -1.23 -3.88
N VAL A 60 21.90 -0.33 -4.61
CA VAL A 60 21.49 -0.58 -6.01
C VAL A 60 22.73 -0.79 -6.89
N ASN A 61 23.73 0.07 -6.77
CA ASN A 61 24.97 -0.05 -7.54
C ASN A 61 25.76 -1.32 -7.20
N LYS A 62 25.70 -1.77 -5.96
CA LYS A 62 26.31 -3.04 -5.49
C LYS A 62 25.46 -4.28 -5.80
N LYS A 63 24.29 -4.10 -6.43
CA LYS A 63 23.33 -5.17 -6.75
C LYS A 63 22.77 -5.91 -5.53
N SER A 64 22.83 -5.33 -4.36
CA SER A 64 22.13 -5.81 -3.16
C SER A 64 20.65 -5.44 -3.21
N ILE A 65 20.32 -4.42 -3.97
CA ILE A 65 18.94 -4.00 -4.27
C ILE A 65 18.76 -4.03 -5.78
N THR A 66 17.78 -4.79 -6.25
CA THR A 66 17.52 -4.98 -7.68
C THR A 66 16.07 -4.64 -8.02
N MET A 67 15.85 -4.02 -9.18
CA MET A 67 14.51 -3.72 -9.65
C MET A 67 13.72 -5.02 -9.84
N SER A 68 12.48 -5.01 -9.41
CA SER A 68 11.56 -6.13 -9.55
C SER A 68 10.32 -5.70 -10.34
N GLU A 69 9.86 -6.58 -11.22
CA GLU A 69 8.54 -6.44 -11.80
C GLU A 69 7.51 -6.96 -10.80
N TYR A 70 6.60 -6.09 -10.41
CA TYR A 70 5.49 -6.44 -9.52
C TYR A 70 4.19 -6.43 -10.30
N GLU A 71 3.62 -7.61 -10.49
CA GLU A 71 2.33 -7.75 -11.14
C GLU A 71 1.20 -7.47 -10.14
N LEU A 72 0.33 -6.54 -10.50
CA LEU A 72 -0.88 -6.28 -9.74
C LEU A 72 -1.82 -7.51 -9.81
N PRO A 73 -2.59 -7.78 -8.75
CA PRO A 73 -3.63 -8.78 -8.80
C PRO A 73 -4.58 -8.55 -9.98
N ALA A 74 -5.07 -9.62 -10.59
CA ALA A 74 -5.89 -9.55 -11.80
C ALA A 74 -7.12 -8.63 -11.66
N TYR A 75 -7.73 -8.56 -10.47
CA TYR A 75 -8.89 -7.70 -10.25
C TYR A 75 -8.56 -6.20 -10.30
N LEU A 76 -7.29 -5.79 -10.21
CA LEU A 76 -6.83 -4.42 -10.35
C LEU A 76 -6.45 -4.06 -11.80
N ASN A 77 -6.34 -5.05 -12.68
CA ASN A 77 -6.00 -4.86 -14.08
C ASN A 77 -7.24 -4.75 -14.99
N CYS A 78 -8.40 -4.46 -14.43
CA CYS A 78 -9.63 -4.29 -15.18
C CYS A 78 -9.77 -2.86 -15.71
N LYS A 79 -10.39 -2.72 -16.88
CA LYS A 79 -10.82 -1.41 -17.38
C LYS A 79 -11.94 -0.88 -16.48
N GLU A 80 -11.96 0.41 -16.24
CA GLU A 80 -12.95 1.04 -15.36
C GLU A 80 -14.40 0.76 -15.82
N GLU A 81 -14.64 0.74 -17.11
CA GLU A 81 -15.93 0.41 -17.72
C GLU A 81 -16.43 -1.02 -17.41
N ASP A 82 -15.50 -1.95 -17.11
CA ASP A 82 -15.80 -3.35 -16.76
C ASP A 82 -15.98 -3.56 -15.26
N ILE A 83 -15.81 -2.52 -14.44
CA ILE A 83 -15.95 -2.61 -12.99
C ILE A 83 -17.40 -2.31 -12.60
N PRO A 84 -18.06 -3.20 -11.83
CA PRO A 84 -19.39 -2.92 -11.33
C PRO A 84 -19.49 -1.62 -10.54
N LYS A 85 -20.58 -0.88 -10.73
CA LYS A 85 -20.81 0.42 -10.07
C LYS A 85 -20.72 0.34 -8.54
N THR A 86 -21.18 -0.78 -7.96
CA THR A 86 -21.10 -1.01 -6.52
C THR A 86 -19.66 -1.11 -6.01
N GLN A 87 -18.76 -1.68 -6.81
CA GLN A 87 -17.34 -1.77 -6.49
C GLN A 87 -16.64 -0.42 -6.66
N LEU A 88 -17.00 0.34 -7.70
CA LEU A 88 -16.51 1.72 -7.88
C LEU A 88 -16.92 2.62 -6.71
N LEU A 89 -18.14 2.49 -6.23
CA LEU A 89 -18.62 3.25 -5.08
C LEU A 89 -17.83 2.91 -3.80
N LYS A 90 -17.55 1.63 -3.57
CA LYS A 90 -16.72 1.20 -2.43
C LYS A 90 -15.29 1.72 -2.54
N ARG A 91 -14.70 1.66 -3.74
CA ARG A 91 -13.39 2.27 -4.00
C ARG A 91 -13.40 3.74 -3.64
N ASP A 92 -14.36 4.49 -4.15
CA ASP A 92 -14.45 5.93 -3.95
C ASP A 92 -14.65 6.30 -2.47
N ASN A 93 -15.48 5.55 -1.76
CA ASN A 93 -15.67 5.74 -0.32
C ASN A 93 -14.39 5.47 0.47
N SER A 94 -13.67 4.41 0.13
CA SER A 94 -12.38 4.09 0.77
C SER A 94 -11.31 5.12 0.44
N TYR A 95 -11.28 5.63 -0.79
CA TYR A 95 -10.36 6.68 -1.20
C TYR A 95 -10.66 8.00 -0.50
N GLN A 96 -11.93 8.39 -0.39
CA GLN A 96 -12.33 9.58 0.36
C GLN A 96 -11.91 9.52 1.82
N LEU A 97 -11.90 8.32 2.40
CA LEU A 97 -11.46 8.12 3.77
C LEU A 97 -10.00 8.54 4.00
N ILE A 98 -9.14 8.40 3.01
CA ILE A 98 -7.70 8.70 3.12
C ILE A 98 -7.25 9.91 2.31
N PHE A 99 -8.10 10.47 1.46
CA PHE A 99 -7.74 11.51 0.50
C PHE A 99 -7.05 12.72 1.15
N ASP A 100 -7.60 13.23 2.23
CA ASP A 100 -7.04 14.41 2.91
C ASP A 100 -5.64 14.13 3.50
N LEU A 101 -5.39 12.90 3.94
CA LEU A 101 -4.09 12.49 4.45
C LEU A 101 -3.06 12.36 3.33
N VAL A 102 -3.38 11.60 2.28
CA VAL A 102 -2.43 11.34 1.19
C VAL A 102 -2.15 12.56 0.33
N SER A 103 -3.02 13.57 0.41
CA SER A 103 -2.85 14.86 -0.26
C SER A 103 -1.92 15.82 0.50
N LEU A 104 -1.62 15.54 1.77
CA LEU A 104 -0.68 16.36 2.55
C LEU A 104 0.76 16.08 2.10
N PRO A 105 1.55 17.13 1.73
CA PRO A 105 2.90 16.94 1.23
C PRO A 105 3.84 16.22 2.21
N ASP A 106 3.66 16.42 3.51
CA ASP A 106 4.52 15.90 4.56
C ASP A 106 3.96 14.68 5.29
N PHE A 107 2.86 14.09 4.78
CA PHE A 107 2.20 12.98 5.47
C PHE A 107 3.13 11.77 5.63
N LEU A 108 3.86 11.39 4.57
CA LEU A 108 4.79 10.26 4.64
C LEU A 108 5.97 10.53 5.58
N LEU A 109 6.45 11.77 5.65
CA LEU A 109 7.49 12.16 6.62
C LEU A 109 6.97 12.05 8.05
N ASP A 110 5.76 12.53 8.31
CA ASP A 110 5.12 12.41 9.63
C ASP A 110 4.99 10.96 10.07
N ILE A 111 4.47 10.10 9.20
CA ILE A 111 4.17 8.70 9.54
C ILE A 111 5.44 7.86 9.75
N THR A 112 6.56 8.23 9.14
CA THR A 112 7.84 7.52 9.30
C THR A 112 8.65 8.01 10.50
N THR A 113 8.40 9.23 10.98
CA THR A 113 9.14 9.82 12.13
C THR A 113 8.41 9.62 13.45
N ASN A 114 7.09 9.43 13.45
CA ASN A 114 6.29 9.33 14.66
C ASN A 114 5.71 7.92 14.82
N ASN A 115 5.90 7.30 15.98
CA ASN A 115 5.35 5.98 16.28
C ASN A 115 3.82 5.97 16.24
N ARG A 116 3.20 7.09 16.60
CA ARG A 116 1.76 7.30 16.52
C ARG A 116 1.50 8.62 15.81
N SER A 117 1.03 8.54 14.58
CA SER A 117 0.72 9.74 13.81
C SER A 117 -0.48 10.48 14.38
N LYS A 118 -0.25 11.70 14.84
CA LYS A 118 -1.31 12.60 15.29
C LYS A 118 -2.23 12.99 14.14
N LEU A 119 -1.71 13.07 12.92
CA LEU A 119 -2.51 13.36 11.72
C LEU A 119 -3.54 12.27 11.49
N VAL A 120 -3.15 11.00 11.58
CA VAL A 120 -4.08 9.86 11.41
C VAL A 120 -5.11 9.83 12.54
N VAL A 121 -4.70 10.04 13.78
CA VAL A 121 -5.61 10.05 14.94
C VAL A 121 -6.64 11.16 14.81
N ALA A 122 -6.21 12.38 14.49
CA ALA A 122 -7.12 13.52 14.31
C ALA A 122 -8.06 13.31 13.12
N HIS A 123 -7.56 12.72 12.04
CA HIS A 123 -8.38 12.39 10.87
C HIS A 123 -9.44 11.34 11.18
N ALA A 124 -9.08 10.30 11.94
CA ALA A 124 -10.01 9.29 12.39
C ALA A 124 -11.15 9.90 13.23
N ASP A 125 -10.83 10.82 14.12
CA ASP A 125 -11.82 11.54 14.93
C ASP A 125 -12.77 12.38 14.05
N ARG A 126 -12.22 13.11 13.07
CA ARG A 126 -13.02 13.88 12.12
C ARG A 126 -13.96 13.01 11.28
N GLN A 127 -13.47 11.85 10.85
CA GLN A 127 -14.24 10.91 10.02
C GLN A 127 -15.14 9.99 10.86
N LYS A 128 -15.15 10.14 12.18
CA LYS A 128 -15.92 9.29 13.11
C LYS A 128 -15.67 7.79 12.88
N THR A 129 -14.41 7.44 12.72
CA THR A 129 -13.98 6.08 12.48
C THR A 129 -12.76 5.75 13.36
N TYR A 130 -12.29 4.52 13.29
CA TYR A 130 -11.13 4.09 14.05
C TYR A 130 -9.86 4.08 13.18
N VAL A 131 -8.73 4.28 13.84
CA VAL A 131 -7.40 4.40 13.22
C VAL A 131 -7.06 3.20 12.34
N GLN A 132 -7.38 1.98 12.78
CA GLN A 132 -7.08 0.77 12.00
C GLN A 132 -7.77 0.73 10.64
N LYS A 133 -8.98 1.27 10.53
CA LYS A 133 -9.69 1.33 9.23
C LYS A 133 -8.94 2.22 8.25
N ILE A 134 -8.41 3.34 8.73
CA ILE A 134 -7.59 4.24 7.92
C ILE A 134 -6.30 3.54 7.48
N TYR A 135 -5.60 2.88 8.40
CA TYR A 135 -4.37 2.16 8.06
C TYR A 135 -4.59 0.99 7.08
N ARG A 136 -5.72 0.30 7.16
CA ARG A 136 -6.06 -0.74 6.16
C ARG A 136 -6.19 -0.15 4.75
N ALA A 137 -6.87 0.98 4.62
CA ALA A 137 -6.99 1.67 3.34
C ALA A 137 -5.62 2.18 2.85
N LEU A 138 -4.83 2.79 3.73
CA LEU A 138 -3.48 3.25 3.42
C LEU A 138 -2.57 2.11 2.97
N ASN A 139 -2.62 0.96 3.62
CA ASN A 139 -1.81 -0.21 3.26
C ASN A 139 -2.12 -0.69 1.84
N LEU A 140 -3.38 -0.77 1.46
CA LEU A 140 -3.77 -1.11 0.09
C LEU A 140 -3.29 -0.06 -0.92
N TYR A 141 -3.45 1.21 -0.58
CA TYR A 141 -3.02 2.33 -1.39
C TYR A 141 -1.50 2.28 -1.67
N TRP A 142 -0.70 2.09 -0.64
CA TRP A 142 0.75 1.98 -0.76
C TRP A 142 1.20 0.69 -1.47
N LYS A 143 0.56 -0.44 -1.15
CA LYS A 143 0.90 -1.73 -1.75
C LYS A 143 0.70 -1.75 -3.26
N TYR A 144 -0.37 -1.14 -3.74
CA TYR A 144 -0.80 -1.25 -5.13
C TYR A 144 -0.58 0.00 -5.98
N GLY A 145 0.30 0.89 -5.58
CA GLY A 145 0.84 1.93 -6.46
C GLY A 145 0.32 3.34 -6.24
N GLN A 146 -0.29 3.63 -5.11
CA GLN A 146 -0.71 4.98 -4.73
C GLN A 146 -1.70 5.60 -5.72
N GLU A 147 -2.69 4.83 -6.12
CA GLU A 147 -3.77 5.29 -6.97
C GLU A 147 -5.14 4.81 -6.46
N PRO A 148 -6.25 5.49 -6.82
CA PRO A 148 -7.58 5.14 -6.28
C PRO A 148 -7.98 3.68 -6.51
N ASN A 149 -7.63 3.09 -7.66
CA ASN A 149 -7.96 1.70 -7.96
C ASN A 149 -7.30 0.68 -7.04
N ALA A 150 -6.23 1.07 -6.33
CA ALA A 150 -5.66 0.24 -5.26
C ALA A 150 -6.69 -0.14 -4.18
N LEU A 151 -7.75 0.66 -4.05
CA LEU A 151 -8.81 0.48 -3.05
C LEU A 151 -10.05 -0.26 -3.57
N LEU A 152 -9.98 -0.80 -4.79
CA LEU A 152 -11.03 -1.69 -5.29
C LEU A 152 -11.18 -2.91 -4.40
N PRO A 153 -12.41 -3.33 -4.09
CA PRO A 153 -12.61 -4.52 -3.26
C PRO A 153 -12.17 -5.80 -3.99
N ALA A 154 -11.51 -6.70 -3.28
CA ALA A 154 -10.96 -7.94 -3.81
C ALA A 154 -12.01 -9.07 -3.89
N TYR A 155 -13.21 -8.80 -4.36
CA TYR A 155 -14.29 -9.79 -4.39
C TYR A 155 -13.98 -10.98 -5.28
N LYS A 156 -13.21 -10.80 -6.33
CA LYS A 156 -12.79 -11.90 -7.22
C LYS A 156 -11.88 -12.92 -6.53
N LEU A 157 -11.23 -12.53 -5.42
CA LEU A 157 -10.39 -13.43 -4.62
C LEU A 157 -11.16 -14.14 -3.50
N SER A 158 -12.29 -13.57 -3.07
CA SER A 158 -13.07 -14.10 -1.93
C SER A 158 -14.14 -15.12 -2.32
N GLY A 159 -14.48 -15.25 -3.60
CA GLY A 159 -15.65 -15.99 -4.06
C GLY A 159 -15.40 -17.37 -4.65
N GLY A 160 -14.17 -17.89 -4.67
CA GLY A 160 -13.90 -19.19 -5.31
C GLY A 160 -14.35 -19.23 -6.77
N LEU A 161 -13.77 -18.39 -7.61
CA LEU A 161 -14.06 -18.32 -9.05
C LEU A 161 -14.05 -19.70 -9.70
N GLY A 162 -15.16 -20.06 -10.38
CA GLY A 162 -15.32 -21.34 -11.04
C GLY A 162 -15.71 -22.51 -10.13
N LYS A 163 -15.92 -22.29 -8.83
CA LYS A 163 -16.46 -23.30 -7.93
C LYS A 163 -17.97 -23.15 -7.80
N VAL A 164 -18.68 -24.23 -8.11
CA VAL A 164 -20.11 -24.32 -7.82
C VAL A 164 -20.29 -24.28 -6.31
N ARG A 165 -21.06 -23.31 -5.81
CA ARG A 165 -21.45 -23.29 -4.40
C ARG A 165 -22.42 -24.46 -4.17
N THR A 166 -21.93 -25.51 -3.56
CA THR A 166 -22.80 -26.51 -2.96
C THR A 166 -23.55 -25.86 -1.81
N ALA A 167 -24.86 -25.91 -1.84
CA ALA A 167 -25.69 -25.51 -0.71
C ALA A 167 -25.21 -26.29 0.51
N GLY A 168 -24.69 -25.58 1.49
CA GLY A 168 -24.14 -26.21 2.69
C GLY A 168 -25.22 -27.00 3.41
N LYS A 169 -24.96 -28.27 3.63
CA LYS A 169 -25.80 -29.15 4.48
C LYS A 169 -25.70 -28.80 5.97
N VAL A 170 -25.13 -27.68 6.31
CA VAL A 170 -25.02 -27.28 7.72
C VAL A 170 -26.32 -26.60 8.11
N LYS A 171 -27.16 -27.35 8.82
CA LYS A 171 -28.22 -26.74 9.63
C LYS A 171 -27.56 -25.78 10.59
N ARG A 172 -27.73 -24.50 10.35
CA ARG A 172 -27.47 -23.50 11.36
C ARG A 172 -28.60 -23.64 12.39
N GLY A 173 -28.27 -24.30 13.46
CA GLY A 173 -29.09 -24.29 14.65
C GLY A 173 -29.07 -22.91 15.28
#